data_acb7e7634d9083a62d1beca50101c27e
#
_entry.id   acb7e7634d9083a62d1beca50101c27e
#
_cell.length_a   1.000
_cell.length_b   1.000
_cell.length_c   1.000
_cell.angle_alpha   90.00
_cell.angle_beta   90.00
_cell.angle_gamma   90.00
#
_symmetry.space_group_name_H-M   'P 1'
#
loop_
_entity.id
_entity.type
_entity.pdbx_description
1 polymer ?
#
loop_
_entity_poly.entity_id
_entity_poly.type
_entity_poly.pdbx_seq_one_letter_code
_entity_poly.pdbx_strand_id
1 'polypeptide(L)'
;VGENITENIKTIKNIPLVLTTNKPPTIIEIRGEVIIPLNYFKKLNQELEGEGQTFSNPRNAASGTLRQLDTKITAQRPLVFIPWGIGEVVDFEVRNAIELIENFSEWGFTKLGDFIIEKKIERIQKHFNEVLKKRSSLNYEIDGLVIKVNNLLDQEKFGFTSKYPKWAAAMKFPSELAETKIIEITLQVGRTGIITPVAELDPVNIAGVVVRRATLHNFDQISLLNINVGDQVIIERAGDVIPKVLKIVKKNNQSNYKIPSSCPSCNSKLEKEG
;
A
#
# COMPACT_ATOMS: atom_id res chain seq x y z
N VAL A 1 16.81 2.47 -9.56
CA VAL A 1 16.52 1.66 -10.76
C VAL A 1 15.69 0.48 -10.28
N GLY A 2 14.54 0.23 -10.92
CA GLY A 2 13.63 -0.85 -10.58
C GLY A 2 14.00 -2.17 -11.28
N GLU A 3 13.19 -3.21 -11.05
CA GLU A 3 13.30 -4.50 -11.72
C GLU A 3 12.71 -4.43 -13.14
N ASN A 4 13.29 -5.14 -14.10
CA ASN A 4 12.71 -5.29 -15.43
C ASN A 4 11.65 -6.39 -15.42
N ILE A 5 10.39 -6.00 -15.56
CA ILE A 5 9.24 -6.90 -15.60
C ILE A 5 8.47 -6.82 -16.92
N THR A 6 9.13 -6.40 -18.00
CA THR A 6 8.52 -6.15 -19.30
C THR A 6 7.70 -7.33 -19.81
N GLU A 7 8.23 -8.55 -19.73
CA GLU A 7 7.52 -9.73 -20.25
C GLU A 7 6.26 -10.06 -19.41
N ASN A 8 6.29 -9.79 -18.11
CA ASN A 8 5.13 -9.96 -17.24
C ASN A 8 4.07 -8.89 -17.52
N ILE A 9 4.48 -7.63 -17.70
CA ILE A 9 3.57 -6.52 -18.04
C ILE A 9 2.83 -6.77 -19.35
N LYS A 10 3.47 -7.33 -20.36
CA LYS A 10 2.83 -7.69 -21.65
C LYS A 10 1.67 -8.68 -21.49
N THR A 11 1.60 -9.42 -20.39
CA THR A 11 0.49 -10.37 -20.12
C THR A 11 -0.74 -9.72 -19.50
N ILE A 12 -0.62 -8.46 -19.03
CA ILE A 12 -1.74 -7.74 -18.40
C ILE A 12 -2.71 -7.26 -19.48
N LYS A 13 -3.91 -7.83 -19.49
CA LYS A 13 -4.89 -7.67 -20.59
C LYS A 13 -5.37 -6.23 -20.82
N ASN A 14 -5.35 -5.39 -19.79
CA ASN A 14 -5.79 -3.99 -19.91
C ASN A 14 -4.64 -3.01 -20.19
N ILE A 15 -3.44 -3.50 -20.47
CA ILE A 15 -2.34 -2.69 -21.01
C ILE A 15 -2.33 -2.89 -22.52
N PRO A 16 -2.60 -1.86 -23.33
CA PRO A 16 -2.53 -1.97 -24.77
C PRO A 16 -1.07 -2.19 -25.20
N LEU A 17 -0.84 -3.18 -26.06
CA LEU A 17 0.48 -3.42 -26.65
C LEU A 17 0.79 -2.40 -27.78
N VAL A 18 -0.26 -1.76 -28.30
CA VAL A 18 -0.19 -0.69 -29.30
C VAL A 18 -1.21 0.37 -28.87
N LEU A 19 -0.79 1.63 -28.84
CA LEU A 19 -1.68 2.74 -28.48
C LEU A 19 -2.71 2.97 -29.60
N THR A 20 -3.98 3.11 -29.24
CA THR A 20 -5.08 3.37 -30.16
C THR A 20 -5.15 4.87 -30.45
N THR A 21 -4.22 5.37 -31.26
CA THR A 21 -4.18 6.80 -31.65
C THR A 21 -3.56 6.98 -33.02
N ASN A 22 -4.00 8.01 -33.74
CA ASN A 22 -3.45 8.39 -35.03
C ASN A 22 -2.17 9.25 -34.90
N LYS A 23 -1.88 9.75 -33.71
CA LYS A 23 -0.71 10.59 -33.40
C LYS A 23 -0.04 10.10 -32.12
N PRO A 24 0.64 8.94 -32.17
CA PRO A 24 1.32 8.44 -30.99
C PRO A 24 2.49 9.35 -30.63
N PRO A 25 2.76 9.58 -29.34
CA PRO A 25 4.02 10.21 -28.91
C PRO A 25 5.21 9.37 -29.36
N THR A 26 6.34 10.03 -29.65
CA THR A 26 7.59 9.34 -29.99
C THR A 26 8.11 8.53 -28.79
N ILE A 27 8.01 9.10 -27.58
CA ILE A 27 8.30 8.44 -26.31
C ILE A 27 7.21 8.83 -25.31
N ILE A 28 6.75 7.87 -24.53
CA ILE A 28 5.92 8.13 -23.37
C ILE A 28 6.19 7.12 -22.26
N GLU A 29 6.52 7.63 -21.07
CA GLU A 29 6.54 6.87 -19.83
C GLU A 29 5.17 7.01 -19.16
N ILE A 30 4.40 5.91 -19.06
CA ILE A 30 3.12 5.88 -18.35
C ILE A 30 3.31 5.26 -16.98
N ARG A 31 2.98 6.02 -15.95
CA ARG A 31 3.05 5.60 -14.55
C ARG A 31 1.70 5.13 -14.04
N GLY A 32 1.69 4.02 -13.35
CA GLY A 32 0.48 3.43 -12.84
C GLY A 32 0.72 2.47 -11.68
N GLU A 33 -0.36 1.88 -11.21
CA GLU A 33 -0.34 0.83 -10.20
C GLU A 33 -0.97 -0.44 -10.75
N VAL A 34 -0.37 -1.59 -10.42
CA VAL A 34 -0.94 -2.89 -10.77
C VAL A 34 -1.64 -3.45 -9.54
N ILE A 35 -2.90 -3.79 -9.71
CA ILE A 35 -3.73 -4.38 -8.67
C ILE A 35 -4.21 -5.77 -9.07
N ILE A 36 -4.70 -6.52 -8.08
CA ILE A 36 -5.47 -7.74 -8.28
C ILE A 36 -6.89 -7.51 -7.73
N PRO A 37 -7.96 -7.85 -8.50
CA PRO A 37 -9.33 -7.70 -8.03
C PRO A 37 -9.62 -8.58 -6.80
N LEU A 38 -10.38 -8.06 -5.83
CA LEU A 38 -10.63 -8.74 -4.54
C LEU A 38 -11.33 -10.08 -4.67
N ASN A 39 -12.28 -10.20 -5.60
CA ASN A 39 -12.97 -11.45 -5.87
C ASN A 39 -11.99 -12.53 -6.35
N TYR A 40 -11.01 -12.15 -7.18
CA TYR A 40 -10.00 -13.08 -7.66
C TYR A 40 -8.93 -13.37 -6.60
N PHE A 41 -8.51 -12.36 -5.82
CA PHE A 41 -7.59 -12.56 -4.71
C PHE A 41 -8.08 -13.63 -3.73
N LYS A 42 -9.39 -13.58 -3.37
CA LYS A 42 -10.02 -14.60 -2.51
C LYS A 42 -9.93 -16.00 -3.13
N LYS A 43 -10.24 -16.12 -4.42
CA LYS A 43 -10.17 -17.39 -5.15
C LYS A 43 -8.73 -17.91 -5.22
N LEU A 44 -7.78 -17.05 -5.56
CA LEU A 44 -6.36 -17.39 -5.64
C LEU A 44 -5.84 -17.95 -4.30
N ASN A 45 -6.19 -17.30 -3.18
CA ASN A 45 -5.77 -17.79 -1.88
C ASN A 45 -6.42 -19.12 -1.51
N GLN A 46 -7.67 -19.37 -1.87
CA GLN A 46 -8.31 -20.68 -1.70
C GLN A 46 -7.60 -21.79 -2.48
N GLU A 47 -7.18 -21.50 -3.71
CA GLU A 47 -6.41 -22.44 -4.55
C GLU A 47 -5.03 -22.73 -3.95
N LEU A 48 -4.34 -21.70 -3.45
CA LEU A 48 -3.00 -21.79 -2.86
C LEU A 48 -2.98 -22.35 -1.44
N GLU A 49 -4.10 -22.32 -0.72
CA GLU A 49 -4.19 -22.85 0.65
C GLU A 49 -3.85 -24.35 0.70
N GLY A 50 -4.22 -25.09 -0.34
CA GLY A 50 -3.85 -26.50 -0.51
C GLY A 50 -2.34 -26.74 -0.72
N GLU A 51 -1.59 -25.72 -1.15
CA GLU A 51 -0.14 -25.76 -1.38
C GLU A 51 0.66 -25.15 -0.21
N GLY A 52 -0.02 -24.66 0.84
CA GLY A 52 0.62 -24.01 2.00
C GLY A 52 1.21 -22.62 1.72
N GLN A 53 0.84 -22.01 0.59
CA GLN A 53 1.33 -20.69 0.15
C GLN A 53 0.17 -19.74 -0.08
N THR A 54 -0.13 -18.86 0.86
CA THR A 54 -1.14 -17.82 0.68
C THR A 54 -0.53 -16.42 0.70
N PHE A 55 -1.16 -15.48 0.02
CA PHE A 55 -0.79 -14.07 0.08
C PHE A 55 -1.52 -13.38 1.23
N SER A 56 -0.81 -12.56 1.98
CA SER A 56 -1.36 -11.82 3.12
C SER A 56 -2.37 -10.74 2.74
N ASN A 57 -2.21 -10.14 1.55
CA ASN A 57 -3.09 -9.10 1.03
C ASN A 57 -3.02 -9.01 -0.51
N PRO A 58 -3.98 -8.31 -1.16
CA PRO A 58 -4.03 -8.16 -2.62
C PRO A 58 -2.79 -7.48 -3.21
N ARG A 59 -2.19 -6.53 -2.48
CA ARG A 59 -0.97 -5.82 -2.91
C ARG A 59 0.22 -6.78 -3.02
N ASN A 60 0.42 -7.62 -2.02
CA ASN A 60 1.47 -8.66 -2.05
C ASN A 60 1.21 -9.69 -3.13
N ALA A 61 -0.05 -10.07 -3.39
CA ALA A 61 -0.43 -10.96 -4.47
C ALA A 61 -0.11 -10.35 -5.84
N ALA A 62 -0.43 -9.07 -6.05
CA ALA A 62 -0.12 -8.35 -7.30
C ALA A 62 1.40 -8.26 -7.52
N SER A 63 2.15 -7.76 -6.53
CA SER A 63 3.61 -7.62 -6.64
C SER A 63 4.34 -8.97 -6.78
N GLY A 64 3.92 -9.99 -6.04
CA GLY A 64 4.46 -11.34 -6.16
C GLY A 64 4.16 -11.99 -7.51
N THR A 65 2.99 -11.69 -8.09
CA THR A 65 2.63 -12.15 -9.44
C THR A 65 3.46 -11.47 -10.52
N LEU A 66 3.71 -10.16 -10.40
CA LEU A 66 4.55 -9.43 -11.36
C LEU A 66 6.01 -9.87 -11.39
N ARG A 67 6.51 -10.48 -10.30
CA ARG A 67 7.88 -10.97 -10.17
C ARG A 67 8.05 -12.44 -10.49
N GLN A 68 7.03 -13.11 -11.04
CA GLN A 68 7.15 -14.50 -11.45
C GLN A 68 8.16 -14.62 -12.61
N LEU A 69 9.04 -15.61 -12.51
CA LEU A 69 9.99 -15.92 -13.58
C LEU A 69 9.28 -16.52 -14.80
N ASP A 70 8.27 -17.36 -14.57
CA ASP A 70 7.41 -17.89 -15.61
C ASP A 70 6.22 -16.94 -15.85
N THR A 71 6.24 -16.26 -17.00
CA THR A 71 5.19 -15.34 -17.42
C THR A 71 3.83 -15.98 -17.61
N LYS A 72 3.78 -17.32 -17.79
CA LYS A 72 2.51 -18.05 -17.89
C LYS A 72 1.71 -17.96 -16.58
N ILE A 73 2.40 -17.96 -15.44
CA ILE A 73 1.77 -17.77 -14.13
C ILE A 73 1.16 -16.38 -14.04
N THR A 74 1.88 -15.33 -14.49
CA THR A 74 1.37 -13.96 -14.53
C THR A 74 0.17 -13.84 -15.47
N ALA A 75 0.23 -14.47 -16.66
CA ALA A 75 -0.83 -14.44 -17.66
C ALA A 75 -2.16 -15.09 -17.18
N GLN A 76 -2.07 -16.08 -16.28
CA GLN A 76 -3.23 -16.77 -15.70
C GLN A 76 -3.92 -15.95 -14.61
N ARG A 77 -3.23 -14.96 -14.02
CA ARG A 77 -3.76 -14.14 -12.95
C ARG A 77 -4.29 -12.81 -13.49
N PRO A 78 -5.54 -12.42 -13.21
CA PRO A 78 -6.13 -11.21 -13.77
C PRO A 78 -5.63 -9.96 -13.05
N LEU A 79 -4.41 -9.58 -13.35
CA LEU A 79 -3.86 -8.29 -12.94
C LEU A 79 -4.52 -7.17 -13.75
N VAL A 80 -4.66 -6.01 -13.12
CA VAL A 80 -5.21 -4.79 -13.72
C VAL A 80 -4.25 -3.64 -13.48
N PHE A 81 -3.83 -2.97 -14.54
CA PHE A 81 -3.01 -1.76 -14.47
C PHE A 81 -3.89 -0.51 -14.45
N ILE A 82 -3.62 0.40 -13.54
CA ILE A 82 -4.32 1.67 -13.37
C ILE A 82 -3.35 2.81 -13.66
N PRO A 83 -3.40 3.46 -14.84
CA PRO A 83 -2.56 4.61 -15.13
C PRO A 83 -3.01 5.82 -14.31
N TRP A 84 -2.04 6.57 -13.76
CA TRP A 84 -2.32 7.77 -12.98
C TRP A 84 -1.43 8.97 -13.31
N GLY A 85 -0.46 8.82 -14.15
CA GLY A 85 0.46 9.90 -14.52
C GLY A 85 1.44 9.51 -15.62
N ILE A 86 2.26 10.45 -16.00
CA ILE A 86 3.31 10.29 -17.00
C ILE A 86 4.68 10.67 -16.42
N GLY A 87 5.73 10.15 -17.03
CA GLY A 87 7.11 10.54 -16.78
C GLY A 87 7.69 11.25 -17.99
N GLU A 88 8.70 10.64 -18.63
CA GLU A 88 9.30 11.18 -19.86
C GLU A 88 8.30 11.16 -21.02
N VAL A 89 8.24 12.27 -21.77
CA VAL A 89 7.35 12.45 -22.90
C VAL A 89 8.06 13.20 -24.01
N VAL A 90 7.92 12.70 -25.25
CA VAL A 90 8.42 13.35 -26.48
C VAL A 90 7.30 13.37 -27.51
N ASP A 91 7.09 14.54 -28.12
CA ASP A 91 6.08 14.79 -29.18
C ASP A 91 4.61 14.56 -28.68
N PHE A 92 4.33 14.90 -27.43
CA PHE A 92 2.98 14.89 -26.90
C PHE A 92 2.79 16.04 -25.90
N GLU A 93 1.75 16.81 -26.11
CA GLU A 93 1.37 17.91 -25.22
C GLU A 93 0.02 17.64 -24.58
N VAL A 94 -0.04 17.82 -23.29
CA VAL A 94 -1.26 17.75 -22.49
C VAL A 94 -1.25 18.87 -21.45
N ARG A 95 -2.39 19.55 -21.27
CA ARG A 95 -2.45 20.77 -20.44
C ARG A 95 -2.84 20.51 -19.01
N ASN A 96 -3.61 19.46 -18.79
CA ASN A 96 -4.17 19.18 -17.46
C ASN A 96 -4.34 17.68 -17.20
N ALA A 97 -4.47 17.32 -15.91
CA ALA A 97 -4.53 15.93 -15.49
C ALA A 97 -5.80 15.19 -15.99
N ILE A 98 -6.91 15.89 -16.19
CA ILE A 98 -8.15 15.26 -16.73
C ILE A 98 -7.96 14.88 -18.19
N GLU A 99 -7.43 15.79 -19.01
CA GLU A 99 -7.09 15.52 -20.40
C GLU A 99 -6.14 14.32 -20.53
N LEU A 100 -5.17 14.21 -19.62
CA LEU A 100 -4.27 13.07 -19.58
C LEU A 100 -5.02 11.75 -19.31
N ILE A 101 -5.97 11.73 -18.38
CA ILE A 101 -6.77 10.54 -18.08
C ILE A 101 -7.70 10.17 -19.23
N GLU A 102 -8.24 11.15 -19.95
CA GLU A 102 -9.02 10.95 -21.16
C GLU A 102 -8.16 10.33 -22.27
N ASN A 103 -6.95 10.85 -22.49
CA ASN A 103 -5.98 10.25 -23.42
C ASN A 103 -5.64 8.79 -23.07
N PHE A 104 -5.46 8.47 -21.79
CA PHE A 104 -5.24 7.06 -21.41
C PHE A 104 -6.40 6.16 -21.87
N SER A 105 -7.64 6.64 -21.73
CA SER A 105 -8.83 5.89 -22.18
C SER A 105 -8.87 5.75 -23.70
N GLU A 106 -8.56 6.81 -24.43
CA GLU A 106 -8.48 6.82 -25.91
C GLU A 106 -7.37 5.88 -26.41
N TRP A 107 -6.26 5.80 -25.71
CA TRP A 107 -5.14 4.90 -26.02
C TRP A 107 -5.38 3.44 -25.69
N GLY A 108 -6.53 3.12 -25.10
CA GLY A 108 -6.96 1.73 -24.82
C GLY A 108 -6.72 1.27 -23.39
N PHE A 109 -6.28 2.15 -22.47
CA PHE A 109 -6.20 1.79 -21.07
C PHE A 109 -7.58 1.81 -20.39
N THR A 110 -7.80 0.90 -19.47
CA THR A 110 -9.05 0.87 -18.70
C THR A 110 -9.06 2.02 -17.69
N LYS A 111 -10.11 2.85 -17.75
CA LYS A 111 -10.36 3.85 -16.73
C LYS A 111 -10.89 3.18 -15.48
N LEU A 112 -10.22 3.36 -14.36
CA LEU A 112 -10.68 2.90 -13.07
C LEU A 112 -10.78 4.08 -12.10
N GLY A 113 -11.85 4.04 -11.29
CA GLY A 113 -12.11 5.04 -10.26
C GLY A 113 -12.90 6.26 -10.75
N ASP A 114 -13.51 6.92 -9.77
CA ASP A 114 -14.19 8.18 -9.94
C ASP A 114 -13.22 9.32 -9.60
N PHE A 115 -13.16 10.34 -10.46
CA PHE A 115 -12.46 11.57 -10.16
C PHE A 115 -13.36 12.77 -10.50
N ILE A 116 -13.16 13.81 -9.73
CA ILE A 116 -13.87 15.08 -9.90
C ILE A 116 -12.88 16.22 -10.04
N ILE A 117 -13.31 17.30 -10.71
CA ILE A 117 -12.58 18.56 -10.71
C ILE A 117 -13.36 19.51 -9.79
N GLU A 118 -12.70 19.94 -8.73
CA GLU A 118 -13.32 20.85 -7.77
C GLU A 118 -12.34 21.92 -7.29
N LYS A 119 -12.93 23.11 -6.99
CA LYS A 119 -12.18 24.25 -6.42
C LYS A 119 -12.51 24.50 -4.96
N LYS A 120 -13.64 23.95 -4.49
CA LYS A 120 -14.16 24.18 -3.12
C LYS A 120 -13.81 22.98 -2.23
N ILE A 121 -13.15 23.26 -1.12
CA ILE A 121 -12.72 22.22 -0.18
C ILE A 121 -13.90 21.41 0.39
N GLU A 122 -15.05 22.05 0.59
CA GLU A 122 -16.25 21.38 1.11
C GLU A 122 -16.76 20.30 0.15
N ARG A 123 -16.64 20.53 -1.16
CA ARG A 123 -17.04 19.56 -2.18
C ARG A 123 -16.03 18.41 -2.29
N ILE A 124 -14.74 18.72 -2.14
CA ILE A 124 -13.69 17.70 -2.05
C ILE A 124 -13.95 16.82 -0.84
N GLN A 125 -14.24 17.40 0.33
CA GLN A 125 -14.58 16.65 1.54
C GLN A 125 -15.84 15.81 1.38
N LYS A 126 -16.87 16.33 0.71
CA LYS A 126 -18.08 15.59 0.41
C LYS A 126 -17.78 14.36 -0.45
N HIS A 127 -17.03 14.53 -1.54
CA HIS A 127 -16.64 13.44 -2.41
C HIS A 127 -15.80 12.38 -1.66
N PHE A 128 -14.86 12.81 -0.82
CA PHE A 128 -14.09 11.90 0.03
C PHE A 128 -15.00 11.02 0.91
N ASN A 129 -16.00 11.62 1.57
CA ASN A 129 -16.93 10.89 2.41
C ASN A 129 -17.84 9.93 1.60
N GLU A 130 -18.19 10.29 0.36
CA GLU A 130 -18.94 9.41 -0.54
C GLU A 130 -18.11 8.20 -0.97
N VAL A 131 -16.84 8.40 -1.32
CA VAL A 131 -15.92 7.30 -1.68
C VAL A 131 -15.64 6.42 -0.47
N LEU A 132 -15.44 7.01 0.72
CA LEU A 132 -15.27 6.25 1.97
C LEU A 132 -16.46 5.31 2.23
N LYS A 133 -17.69 5.78 2.03
CA LYS A 133 -18.90 4.95 2.18
C LYS A 133 -18.97 3.81 1.16
N LYS A 134 -18.51 4.05 -0.07
CA LYS A 134 -18.49 3.05 -1.16
C LYS A 134 -17.30 2.09 -1.08
N ARG A 135 -16.29 2.36 -0.23
CA ARG A 135 -15.04 1.61 -0.16
C ARG A 135 -15.25 0.09 -0.09
N SER A 136 -16.16 -0.36 0.77
CA SER A 136 -16.43 -1.81 0.96
C SER A 136 -17.11 -2.49 -0.22
N SER A 137 -17.70 -1.73 -1.14
CA SER A 137 -18.34 -2.27 -2.37
C SER A 137 -17.41 -2.30 -3.58
N LEU A 138 -16.21 -1.72 -3.47
CA LEU A 138 -15.23 -1.76 -4.54
C LEU A 138 -14.60 -3.15 -4.64
N ASN A 139 -14.30 -3.58 -5.87
CA ASN A 139 -13.60 -4.84 -6.11
C ASN A 139 -12.07 -4.70 -6.05
N TYR A 140 -11.59 -3.64 -5.43
CA TYR A 140 -10.18 -3.37 -5.15
C TYR A 140 -10.04 -2.53 -3.88
N GLU A 141 -8.88 -2.64 -3.22
CA GLU A 141 -8.62 -1.89 -2.00
C GLU A 141 -8.14 -0.48 -2.32
N ILE A 142 -8.61 0.48 -1.51
CA ILE A 142 -8.13 1.87 -1.51
C ILE A 142 -7.92 2.33 -0.07
N ASP A 143 -6.92 3.18 0.16
CA ASP A 143 -6.58 3.72 1.47
C ASP A 143 -6.82 5.23 1.60
N GLY A 144 -7.28 5.86 0.52
CA GLY A 144 -7.58 7.27 0.46
C GLY A 144 -7.76 7.80 -0.94
N LEU A 145 -7.79 9.12 -1.07
CA LEU A 145 -7.79 9.86 -2.32
C LEU A 145 -6.52 10.68 -2.47
N VAL A 146 -6.12 10.95 -3.69
CA VAL A 146 -5.03 11.89 -3.98
C VAL A 146 -5.63 13.11 -4.66
N ILE A 147 -5.44 14.27 -4.03
CA ILE A 147 -5.81 15.58 -4.57
C ILE A 147 -4.61 16.10 -5.33
N LYS A 148 -4.80 16.49 -6.59
CA LYS A 148 -3.72 16.99 -7.45
C LYS A 148 -4.12 18.34 -8.04
N VAL A 149 -3.16 19.23 -8.24
CA VAL A 149 -3.35 20.42 -9.07
C VAL A 149 -3.64 19.95 -10.50
N ASN A 150 -4.76 20.41 -11.09
CA ASN A 150 -5.19 19.93 -12.40
C ASN A 150 -4.30 20.43 -13.56
N ASN A 151 -3.82 21.68 -13.50
CA ASN A 151 -2.96 22.26 -14.53
C ASN A 151 -1.52 21.72 -14.43
N LEU A 152 -0.99 21.12 -15.50
CA LEU A 152 0.33 20.50 -15.49
C LEU A 152 1.47 21.52 -15.45
N LEU A 153 1.32 22.68 -16.08
CA LEU A 153 2.32 23.76 -15.98
C LEU A 153 2.44 24.29 -14.56
N ASP A 154 1.33 24.32 -13.82
CA ASP A 154 1.36 24.71 -12.42
C ASP A 154 1.98 23.60 -11.55
N GLN A 155 1.78 22.33 -11.90
CA GLN A 155 2.49 21.22 -11.23
C GLN A 155 4.02 21.37 -11.37
N GLU A 156 4.50 21.73 -12.56
CA GLU A 156 5.93 21.99 -12.81
C GLU A 156 6.44 23.17 -11.96
N LYS A 157 5.69 24.28 -11.91
CA LYS A 157 6.06 25.46 -11.09
C LYS A 157 6.13 25.13 -9.58
N PHE A 158 5.18 24.34 -9.07
CA PHE A 158 5.22 23.90 -7.68
C PHE A 158 6.40 22.95 -7.41
N GLY A 159 6.75 22.13 -8.38
CA GLY A 159 7.89 21.22 -8.35
C GLY A 159 7.77 20.14 -7.28
N PHE A 160 8.92 19.69 -6.79
CA PHE A 160 9.05 18.57 -5.86
C PHE A 160 9.85 18.96 -4.61
N THR A 161 9.62 18.25 -3.52
CA THR A 161 10.59 18.12 -2.44
C THR A 161 11.56 16.99 -2.81
N SER A 162 12.51 16.66 -1.92
CA SER A 162 13.38 15.49 -2.13
C SER A 162 12.62 14.15 -2.25
N LYS A 163 11.38 14.07 -1.74
CA LYS A 163 10.59 12.83 -1.66
C LYS A 163 9.19 12.91 -2.29
N TYR A 164 8.59 14.10 -2.37
CA TYR A 164 7.17 14.25 -2.71
C TYR A 164 6.92 15.41 -3.66
N PRO A 165 5.91 15.31 -4.55
CA PRO A 165 5.43 16.45 -5.32
C PRO A 165 4.74 17.47 -4.39
N LYS A 166 4.99 18.76 -4.61
CA LYS A 166 4.33 19.85 -3.88
C LYS A 166 2.91 20.15 -4.38
N TRP A 167 2.55 19.61 -5.53
CA TRP A 167 1.27 19.80 -6.22
C TRP A 167 0.26 18.68 -5.96
N ALA A 168 0.59 17.72 -5.09
CA ALA A 168 -0.31 16.64 -4.72
C ALA A 168 -0.35 16.45 -3.20
N ALA A 169 -1.54 16.11 -2.70
CA ALA A 169 -1.77 15.79 -1.30
C ALA A 169 -2.59 14.51 -1.17
N ALA A 170 -2.14 13.58 -0.33
CA ALA A 170 -2.89 12.37 -0.01
C ALA A 170 -3.88 12.66 1.12
N MET A 171 -5.15 12.32 0.91
CA MET A 171 -6.21 12.37 1.89
C MET A 171 -6.58 10.93 2.28
N LYS A 172 -5.93 10.43 3.32
CA LYS A 172 -6.08 9.05 3.79
C LYS A 172 -7.40 8.82 4.49
N PHE A 173 -8.00 7.64 4.30
CA PHE A 173 -9.15 7.23 5.10
C PHE A 173 -8.73 7.03 6.56
N PRO A 174 -9.67 7.19 7.51
CA PRO A 174 -9.42 6.87 8.90
C PRO A 174 -8.94 5.42 9.03
N SER A 175 -7.93 5.23 9.87
CA SER A 175 -7.41 3.89 10.18
C SER A 175 -8.46 3.12 10.96
N GLU A 176 -8.51 1.83 10.72
CA GLU A 176 -9.35 0.94 11.51
C GLU A 176 -8.62 0.52 12.79
N LEU A 177 -9.37 0.51 13.88
CA LEU A 177 -8.87 0.22 15.22
C LEU A 177 -9.51 -1.06 15.74
N ALA A 178 -8.74 -1.86 16.46
CA ALA A 178 -9.27 -2.98 17.24
C ALA A 178 -8.54 -3.10 18.57
N GLU A 179 -9.25 -3.63 19.55
CA GLU A 179 -8.70 -3.96 20.86
C GLU A 179 -8.31 -5.44 20.90
N THR A 180 -7.11 -5.71 21.40
CA THR A 180 -6.58 -7.06 21.57
C THR A 180 -5.59 -7.12 22.71
N LYS A 181 -5.08 -8.32 23.01
CA LYS A 181 -4.10 -8.57 24.08
C LYS A 181 -2.76 -8.96 23.50
N ILE A 182 -1.68 -8.46 24.09
CA ILE A 182 -0.31 -8.89 23.77
C ILE A 182 -0.05 -10.23 24.46
N ILE A 183 0.22 -11.28 23.66
CA ILE A 183 0.58 -12.62 24.16
C ILE A 183 2.07 -12.68 24.43
N GLU A 184 2.88 -12.14 23.52
CA GLU A 184 4.33 -12.20 23.54
C GLU A 184 4.92 -11.00 22.79
N ILE A 185 6.19 -10.66 23.07
CA ILE A 185 6.97 -9.68 22.31
C ILE A 185 8.16 -10.42 21.71
N THR A 186 8.17 -10.55 20.39
CA THR A 186 9.24 -11.17 19.62
C THR A 186 10.14 -10.12 18.98
N LEU A 187 11.37 -10.51 18.61
CA LEU A 187 12.34 -9.63 17.98
C LEU A 187 12.65 -10.11 16.57
N GLN A 188 12.46 -9.26 15.59
CA GLN A 188 12.84 -9.52 14.21
C GLN A 188 14.15 -8.81 13.87
N VAL A 189 15.11 -9.56 13.32
CA VAL A 189 16.38 -9.01 12.84
C VAL A 189 16.28 -8.73 11.36
N GLY A 190 16.39 -7.47 10.97
CA GLY A 190 16.39 -7.03 9.58
C GLY A 190 17.71 -7.36 8.86
N ARG A 191 17.73 -7.24 7.53
CA ARG A 191 18.93 -7.48 6.70
C ARG A 191 20.12 -6.59 7.06
N THR A 192 19.86 -5.42 7.57
CA THR A 192 20.88 -4.43 8.02
C THR A 192 21.33 -4.64 9.45
N GLY A 193 20.81 -5.66 10.17
CA GLY A 193 21.05 -5.87 11.57
C GLY A 193 20.12 -5.11 12.52
N ILE A 194 19.27 -4.23 12.00
CA ILE A 194 18.30 -3.50 12.82
C ILE A 194 17.30 -4.48 13.44
N ILE A 195 17.07 -4.35 14.75
CA ILE A 195 16.13 -5.17 15.50
C ILE A 195 14.81 -4.42 15.67
N THR A 196 13.74 -5.03 15.20
CA THR A 196 12.37 -4.50 15.33
C THR A 196 11.56 -5.38 16.28
N PRO A 197 11.06 -4.84 17.39
CA PRO A 197 10.18 -5.56 18.28
C PRO A 197 8.77 -5.67 17.67
N VAL A 198 8.15 -6.85 17.83
CA VAL A 198 6.83 -7.18 17.30
C VAL A 198 6.00 -7.77 18.43
N ALA A 199 4.79 -7.25 18.60
CA ALA A 199 3.80 -7.84 19.49
C ALA A 199 3.09 -9.00 18.79
N GLU A 200 3.17 -10.19 19.35
CA GLU A 200 2.28 -11.31 19.05
C GLU A 200 0.97 -11.08 19.81
N LEU A 201 -0.15 -11.19 19.13
CA LEU A 201 -1.47 -10.75 19.62
C LEU A 201 -2.47 -11.89 19.68
N ASP A 202 -3.41 -11.79 20.59
CA ASP A 202 -4.67 -12.54 20.44
C ASP A 202 -5.28 -12.19 19.08
N PRO A 203 -5.65 -13.18 18.25
CA PRO A 203 -6.16 -12.91 16.91
C PRO A 203 -7.39 -12.02 16.94
N VAL A 204 -7.34 -10.91 16.21
CA VAL A 204 -8.44 -9.95 16.13
C VAL A 204 -8.73 -9.58 14.68
N ASN A 205 -9.99 -9.43 14.33
CA ASN A 205 -10.40 -9.02 12.99
C ASN A 205 -10.36 -7.49 12.86
N ILE A 206 -9.61 -6.98 11.86
CA ILE A 206 -9.58 -5.57 11.48
C ILE A 206 -9.83 -5.50 9.97
N ALA A 207 -10.90 -4.83 9.57
CA ALA A 207 -11.25 -4.68 8.15
C ALA A 207 -11.32 -6.02 7.39
N GLY A 208 -11.88 -7.06 8.01
CA GLY A 208 -12.02 -8.38 7.38
C GLY A 208 -10.73 -9.22 7.34
N VAL A 209 -9.64 -8.74 7.94
CA VAL A 209 -8.36 -9.46 8.04
C VAL A 209 -8.07 -9.82 9.49
N VAL A 210 -7.71 -11.08 9.73
CA VAL A 210 -7.30 -11.54 11.06
C VAL A 210 -5.85 -11.13 11.32
N VAL A 211 -5.67 -10.19 12.24
CA VAL A 211 -4.38 -9.69 12.68
C VAL A 211 -3.90 -10.49 13.89
N ARG A 212 -2.67 -11.01 13.81
CA ARG A 212 -2.00 -11.77 14.87
C ARG A 212 -0.72 -11.10 15.35
N ARG A 213 -0.24 -10.07 14.61
CA ARG A 213 1.02 -9.39 14.86
C ARG A 213 0.88 -7.90 14.63
N ALA A 214 1.52 -7.10 15.47
CA ALA A 214 1.64 -5.65 15.26
C ALA A 214 3.06 -5.18 15.59
N THR A 215 3.56 -4.24 14.82
CA THR A 215 4.88 -3.66 15.11
C THR A 215 4.83 -2.80 16.36
N LEU A 216 5.91 -2.84 17.13
CA LEU A 216 6.18 -1.94 18.24
C LEU A 216 7.20 -0.85 17.85
N HIS A 217 7.50 -0.73 16.53
CA HIS A 217 8.46 0.19 15.93
C HIS A 217 9.90 -0.01 16.42
N ASN A 218 10.19 0.35 17.66
CA ASN A 218 11.50 0.28 18.30
C ASN A 218 11.36 0.17 19.82
N PHE A 219 12.47 0.02 20.50
CA PHE A 219 12.49 -0.10 21.97
C PHE A 219 12.13 1.19 22.70
N ASP A 220 12.34 2.36 22.07
CA ASP A 220 11.94 3.64 22.65
C ASP A 220 10.41 3.74 22.72
N GLN A 221 9.70 3.25 21.70
CA GLN A 221 8.24 3.18 21.71
C GLN A 221 7.72 2.24 22.82
N ILE A 222 8.36 1.08 23.02
CA ILE A 222 8.02 0.17 24.13
C ILE A 222 8.18 0.89 25.47
N SER A 223 9.30 1.60 25.65
CA SER A 223 9.59 2.34 26.87
C SER A 223 8.61 3.51 27.08
N LEU A 224 8.33 4.27 26.02
CA LEU A 224 7.41 5.42 26.04
C LEU A 224 5.99 5.00 26.44
N LEU A 225 5.47 3.93 25.85
CA LEU A 225 4.15 3.38 26.15
C LEU A 225 4.18 2.47 27.38
N ASN A 226 5.36 2.10 27.88
CA ASN A 226 5.55 1.15 28.98
C ASN A 226 4.82 -0.18 28.70
N ILE A 227 5.00 -0.75 27.51
CA ILE A 227 4.32 -1.95 27.02
C ILE A 227 4.85 -3.20 27.70
N ASN A 228 3.93 -4.08 28.11
CA ASN A 228 4.24 -5.37 28.71
C ASN A 228 3.43 -6.51 28.07
N VAL A 229 3.94 -7.71 28.21
CA VAL A 229 3.18 -8.93 27.84
C VAL A 229 1.93 -9.02 28.74
N GLY A 230 0.79 -9.33 28.13
CA GLY A 230 -0.51 -9.39 28.77
C GLY A 230 -1.29 -8.08 28.80
N ASP A 231 -0.71 -6.95 28.38
CA ASP A 231 -1.43 -5.68 28.23
C ASP A 231 -2.54 -5.79 27.18
N GLN A 232 -3.69 -5.16 27.46
CA GLN A 232 -4.73 -4.91 26.44
C GLN A 232 -4.39 -3.61 25.72
N VAL A 233 -4.37 -3.69 24.40
CA VAL A 233 -3.89 -2.61 23.52
C VAL A 233 -4.89 -2.32 22.41
N ILE A 234 -4.92 -1.08 21.96
CA ILE A 234 -5.52 -0.73 20.68
C ILE A 234 -4.43 -0.82 19.62
N ILE A 235 -4.73 -1.61 18.59
CA ILE A 235 -3.93 -1.67 17.39
C ILE A 235 -4.62 -0.91 16.26
N GLU A 236 -3.80 -0.32 15.40
CA GLU A 236 -4.21 0.45 14.23
C GLU A 236 -3.74 -0.22 12.96
N ARG A 237 -4.64 -0.36 11.99
CA ARG A 237 -4.32 -0.77 10.63
C ARG A 237 -4.76 0.32 9.65
N ALA A 238 -3.80 0.97 9.00
CA ALA A 238 -4.05 1.94 7.95
C ALA A 238 -3.86 1.24 6.59
N GLY A 239 -4.95 0.93 5.91
CA GLY A 239 -4.90 0.22 4.62
C GLY A 239 -4.14 -1.11 4.72
N ASP A 240 -3.23 -1.36 3.78
CA ASP A 240 -2.36 -2.56 3.72
C ASP A 240 -1.07 -2.44 4.52
N VAL A 241 -0.96 -1.43 5.39
CA VAL A 241 0.25 -1.22 6.19
C VAL A 241 0.30 -2.23 7.34
N ILE A 242 1.51 -2.56 7.77
CA ILE A 242 1.76 -3.42 8.94
C ILE A 242 1.03 -2.84 10.16
N PRO A 243 0.16 -3.62 10.83
CA PRO A 243 -0.53 -3.15 12.03
C PRO A 243 0.46 -2.67 13.09
N LYS A 244 0.13 -1.60 13.80
CA LYS A 244 0.96 -1.06 14.89
C LYS A 244 0.16 -0.93 16.18
N VAL A 245 0.85 -1.07 17.31
CA VAL A 245 0.27 -0.79 18.62
C VAL A 245 0.19 0.73 18.80
N LEU A 246 -1.03 1.24 19.01
CA LEU A 246 -1.29 2.67 19.16
C LEU A 246 -1.21 3.11 20.62
N LYS A 247 -1.91 2.41 21.51
CA LYS A 247 -1.97 2.72 22.94
C LYS A 247 -2.38 1.51 23.78
N ILE A 248 -2.12 1.59 25.07
CA ILE A 248 -2.58 0.62 26.06
C ILE A 248 -3.95 1.06 26.59
N VAL A 249 -4.87 0.10 26.68
CA VAL A 249 -6.21 0.28 27.29
C VAL A 249 -6.18 -0.18 28.74
N LYS A 250 -5.60 -1.37 28.98
CA LYS A 250 -5.50 -1.95 30.32
C LYS A 250 -4.13 -2.57 30.51
N LYS A 251 -3.48 -2.16 31.61
CA LYS A 251 -2.18 -2.69 32.00
C LYS A 251 -2.27 -4.07 32.63
N ASN A 252 -1.30 -4.92 32.29
CA ASN A 252 -1.02 -6.14 33.05
C ASN A 252 0.14 -5.85 34.01
N ASN A 253 -0.17 -5.70 35.30
CA ASN A 253 0.84 -5.37 36.32
C ASN A 253 1.69 -6.60 36.74
N GLN A 254 1.51 -7.75 36.09
CA GLN A 254 2.19 -9.00 36.50
C GLN A 254 3.50 -9.25 35.71
N SER A 255 3.79 -8.48 34.66
CA SER A 255 5.01 -8.66 33.88
C SER A 255 5.71 -7.32 33.61
N ASN A 256 7.04 -7.34 33.65
CA ASN A 256 7.90 -6.24 33.19
C ASN A 256 8.73 -6.76 32.02
N TYR A 257 8.44 -6.28 30.81
CA TYR A 257 9.23 -6.61 29.63
C TYR A 257 10.63 -5.98 29.76
N LYS A 258 11.65 -6.82 29.69
CA LYS A 258 13.04 -6.37 29.72
C LYS A 258 13.58 -6.36 28.29
N ILE A 259 14.12 -5.20 27.89
CA ILE A 259 14.80 -5.07 26.60
C ILE A 259 16.06 -5.95 26.65
N PRO A 260 16.24 -6.89 25.73
CA PRO A 260 17.42 -7.75 25.70
C PRO A 260 18.69 -6.95 25.37
N SER A 261 19.81 -7.39 25.91
CA SER A 261 21.12 -6.78 25.67
C SER A 261 21.90 -7.44 24.52
N SER A 262 21.38 -8.55 23.98
CA SER A 262 22.02 -9.32 22.91
C SER A 262 21.08 -9.67 21.78
N CYS A 263 21.61 -9.81 20.58
CA CYS A 263 20.89 -10.17 19.36
C CYS A 263 20.33 -11.59 19.48
N PRO A 264 19.03 -11.81 19.18
CA PRO A 264 18.43 -13.13 19.27
C PRO A 264 18.93 -14.11 18.19
N SER A 265 19.59 -13.62 17.13
CA SER A 265 20.09 -14.45 16.03
C SER A 265 21.56 -14.85 16.20
N CYS A 266 22.42 -13.94 16.66
CA CYS A 266 23.87 -14.16 16.69
C CYS A 266 24.53 -13.91 18.07
N ASN A 267 23.75 -13.57 19.11
CA ASN A 267 24.20 -13.26 20.48
C ASN A 267 25.19 -12.08 20.61
N SER A 268 25.46 -11.32 19.54
CA SER A 268 26.27 -10.13 19.65
C SER A 268 25.57 -9.06 20.53
N LYS A 269 26.36 -8.23 21.20
CA LYS A 269 25.84 -7.13 22.02
C LYS A 269 25.06 -6.15 21.15
N LEU A 270 23.89 -5.72 21.64
CA LEU A 270 23.09 -4.69 20.99
C LEU A 270 23.63 -3.30 21.36
N GLU A 271 23.68 -2.46 20.34
CA GLU A 271 24.03 -1.04 20.50
C GLU A 271 22.84 -0.19 20.03
N LYS A 272 22.64 0.95 20.70
CA LYS A 272 21.60 1.90 20.31
C LYS A 272 22.23 2.89 19.33
N GLU A 273 21.72 2.89 18.10
CA GLU A 273 22.04 3.91 17.12
C GLU A 273 21.24 5.17 17.45
N GLY A 274 21.93 6.32 17.57
CA GLY A 274 21.36 7.60 18.01
C GLY A 274 20.54 8.30 16.95
#